data_4a953870423c3461e3d447593e872cb6
#
_entry.id   4a953870423c3461e3d447593e872cb6
#
_cell.length_a   1.000
_cell.length_b   1.000
_cell.length_c   1.000
_cell.angle_alpha   90.00
_cell.angle_beta   90.00
_cell.angle_gamma   90.00
#
_symmetry.space_group_name_H-M   'P 1'
#
loop_
_entity.id
_entity.type
_entity.pdbx_description
1 polymer ?
#
loop_
_entity_poly.entity_id
_entity_poly.type
_entity_poly.pdbx_seq_one_letter_code
_entity_poly.pdbx_strand_id
1 'polypeptide(L)'
;MRAALPLLLVVATSAFAQVNRDPKTLIDAERANDTLTARRAFDASARAMLTPKYREVIEHYAPSSTDLKSAWGEFVAADGMPFMALQVAPSDPASVKSGERITFFGLVTDENGKTIATFNEPQTVFASNADLFIERTLTLPLRKSRGTFGLARRNDVIGLTRIDFDPEPLTATSSGISRVIVSSDVHILPAAQAPLDPFAFGGTKVVPKPGASFKKSDEVWLFTELRNPTLGADGTPHVTTKVEIEGSAKSIPGTPVAAEATPLKGMRGHFGIGSTIDVTPLPPGDYNVKLTVTDTIAKQTYKRETLIHILQ
;
A
#
# COMPACT_ATOMS: atom_id res chain seq x y z
N MET A 1 54.31 0.85 -34.19
CA MET A 1 53.69 0.15 -33.06
C MET A 1 52.58 1.04 -32.48
N ARG A 2 51.33 0.73 -32.78
CA ARG A 2 50.16 1.42 -32.22
C ARG A 2 49.52 0.48 -31.20
N ALA A 3 49.58 0.86 -29.92
CA ALA A 3 48.95 0.12 -28.86
C ALA A 3 47.44 0.40 -28.90
N ALA A 4 46.63 -0.64 -29.09
CA ALA A 4 45.20 -0.60 -28.96
C ALA A 4 44.83 -0.68 -27.46
N LEU A 5 44.18 0.34 -26.94
CA LEU A 5 43.53 0.30 -25.61
C LEU A 5 42.27 -0.56 -25.72
N PRO A 6 42.06 -1.53 -24.84
CA PRO A 6 40.76 -2.22 -24.79
C PRO A 6 39.72 -1.31 -24.17
N LEU A 7 38.63 -1.12 -24.89
CA LEU A 7 37.42 -0.47 -24.45
C LEU A 7 36.73 -1.35 -23.38
N LEU A 8 36.89 -1.01 -22.11
CA LEU A 8 36.21 -1.67 -21.03
C LEU A 8 34.76 -1.14 -21.01
N LEU A 9 33.86 -1.85 -21.69
CA LEU A 9 32.44 -1.59 -21.65
C LEU A 9 31.90 -2.10 -20.29
N VAL A 10 31.82 -1.22 -19.31
CA VAL A 10 31.20 -1.53 -18.00
C VAL A 10 29.70 -1.59 -18.22
N VAL A 11 29.18 -2.80 -18.39
CA VAL A 11 27.73 -3.08 -18.33
C VAL A 11 27.28 -2.99 -16.88
N ALA A 12 27.09 -1.77 -16.39
CA ALA A 12 26.64 -1.51 -15.01
C ALA A 12 25.12 -1.68 -14.82
N THR A 13 24.35 -1.98 -15.89
CA THR A 13 22.88 -2.01 -15.84
C THR A 13 22.29 -3.37 -15.46
N SER A 14 23.06 -4.46 -15.54
CA SER A 14 22.53 -5.80 -15.22
C SER A 14 22.61 -6.17 -13.72
N ALA A 15 23.55 -5.58 -12.97
CA ALA A 15 23.73 -5.93 -11.57
C ALA A 15 22.60 -5.44 -10.66
N PHE A 16 22.05 -4.24 -10.90
CA PHE A 16 20.95 -3.70 -10.07
C PHE A 16 19.62 -4.43 -10.29
N ALA A 17 19.33 -4.83 -11.53
CA ALA A 17 18.10 -5.58 -11.81
C ALA A 17 18.15 -7.02 -11.24
N GLN A 18 19.35 -7.58 -11.07
CA GLN A 18 19.57 -8.91 -10.53
C GLN A 18 19.52 -8.92 -9.00
N VAL A 19 20.05 -7.87 -8.34
CA VAL A 19 20.00 -7.68 -6.89
C VAL A 19 18.55 -7.66 -6.39
N ASN A 20 17.66 -6.97 -7.11
CA ASN A 20 16.24 -6.86 -6.75
C ASN A 20 15.41 -8.13 -6.98
N ARG A 21 15.99 -9.17 -7.61
CA ARG A 21 15.31 -10.44 -7.91
C ARG A 21 15.92 -11.64 -7.21
N ASP A 22 17.06 -11.48 -6.59
CA ASP A 22 17.73 -12.54 -5.83
C ASP A 22 17.18 -12.58 -4.39
N PRO A 23 16.43 -13.65 -4.02
CA PRO A 23 15.90 -13.80 -2.67
C PRO A 23 16.98 -13.72 -1.58
N LYS A 24 18.21 -14.14 -1.89
CA LYS A 24 19.32 -14.09 -0.93
C LYS A 24 19.73 -12.65 -0.60
N THR A 25 19.83 -11.79 -1.61
CA THR A 25 20.15 -10.37 -1.40
C THR A 25 19.07 -9.65 -0.60
N LEU A 26 17.81 -10.04 -0.78
CA LEU A 26 16.68 -9.50 -0.05
C LEU A 26 16.68 -9.94 1.42
N ILE A 27 17.02 -11.21 1.67
CA ILE A 27 17.21 -11.73 3.03
C ILE A 27 18.39 -11.02 3.72
N ASP A 28 19.46 -10.73 2.99
CA ASP A 28 20.62 -10.02 3.51
C ASP A 28 20.30 -8.55 3.81
N ALA A 29 19.49 -7.88 2.98
CA ALA A 29 18.98 -6.54 3.24
C ALA A 29 18.04 -6.50 4.45
N GLU A 30 17.17 -7.52 4.62
CA GLU A 30 16.32 -7.67 5.80
C GLU A 30 17.14 -7.91 7.07
N ARG A 31 18.16 -8.78 7.01
CA ARG A 31 19.08 -9.03 8.11
C ARG A 31 19.88 -7.81 8.52
N ALA A 32 20.18 -6.92 7.57
CA ALA A 32 20.82 -5.63 7.83
C ALA A 32 19.87 -4.57 8.37
N ASN A 33 18.60 -4.89 8.69
CA ASN A 33 17.53 -3.95 9.05
C ASN A 33 17.24 -2.91 7.95
N ASP A 34 17.47 -3.26 6.69
CA ASP A 34 17.42 -2.34 5.56
C ASP A 34 16.25 -2.64 4.61
N THR A 35 15.09 -2.91 5.19
CA THR A 35 13.83 -3.14 4.45
C THR A 35 13.53 -1.98 3.48
N LEU A 36 13.93 -0.76 3.85
CA LEU A 36 13.71 0.41 3.02
C LEU A 36 14.68 0.51 1.85
N THR A 37 15.96 0.19 2.05
CA THR A 37 16.93 0.18 0.95
C THR A 37 16.53 -0.84 -0.10
N ALA A 38 16.03 -2.02 0.31
CA ALA A 38 15.46 -2.99 -0.61
C ALA A 38 14.24 -2.44 -1.36
N ARG A 39 13.31 -1.77 -0.67
CA ARG A 39 12.14 -1.12 -1.28
C ARG A 39 12.54 0.02 -2.21
N ARG A 40 13.48 0.88 -1.81
CA ARG A 40 13.99 1.98 -2.65
C ARG A 40 14.75 1.48 -3.88
N ALA A 41 15.57 0.46 -3.72
CA ALA A 41 16.28 -0.15 -4.83
C ALA A 41 15.29 -0.75 -5.85
N PHE A 42 14.22 -1.39 -5.35
CA PHE A 42 13.13 -1.88 -6.17
C PHE A 42 12.40 -0.75 -6.92
N ASP A 43 12.08 0.35 -6.23
CA ASP A 43 11.40 1.51 -6.82
C ASP A 43 12.32 2.29 -7.78
N ALA A 44 13.61 2.43 -7.47
CA ALA A 44 14.59 3.08 -8.33
C ALA A 44 14.82 2.36 -9.67
N SER A 45 14.71 1.02 -9.69
CA SER A 45 14.81 0.23 -10.92
C SER A 45 13.65 0.44 -11.89
N ALA A 46 12.55 1.01 -11.43
CA ALA A 46 11.29 1.13 -12.13
C ALA A 46 11.04 2.51 -12.78
N ARG A 47 12.04 3.40 -12.79
CA ARG A 47 11.93 4.73 -13.42
C ARG A 47 12.03 4.66 -14.95
N ALA A 48 11.30 3.76 -15.56
CA ALA A 48 11.19 3.75 -17.02
C ALA A 48 10.34 4.93 -17.49
N MET A 49 10.77 5.61 -18.54
CA MET A 49 9.96 6.69 -19.13
C MET A 49 8.63 6.15 -19.62
N LEU A 50 7.56 6.87 -19.28
CA LEU A 50 6.22 6.57 -19.76
C LEU A 50 6.20 6.62 -21.30
N THR A 51 5.72 5.57 -21.95
CA THR A 51 5.62 5.56 -23.41
C THR A 51 4.62 6.63 -23.90
N PRO A 52 4.78 7.19 -25.12
CA PRO A 52 3.86 8.18 -25.66
C PRO A 52 2.39 7.73 -25.59
N LYS A 53 2.12 6.45 -25.93
CA LYS A 53 0.77 5.87 -25.88
C LYS A 53 0.17 5.92 -24.48
N TYR A 54 0.92 5.53 -23.45
CA TYR A 54 0.41 5.51 -22.08
C TYR A 54 0.24 6.93 -21.52
N ARG A 55 1.12 7.85 -21.93
CA ARG A 55 0.95 9.28 -21.61
C ARG A 55 -0.34 9.83 -22.18
N GLU A 56 -0.61 9.60 -23.46
CA GLU A 56 -1.84 10.02 -24.14
C GLU A 56 -3.10 9.50 -23.44
N VAL A 57 -3.11 8.19 -23.09
CA VAL A 57 -4.24 7.59 -22.41
C VAL A 57 -4.47 8.20 -21.01
N ILE A 58 -3.40 8.52 -20.28
CA ILE A 58 -3.48 9.19 -18.97
C ILE A 58 -4.01 10.62 -19.11
N GLU A 59 -3.51 11.37 -20.09
CA GLU A 59 -3.90 12.76 -20.32
C GLU A 59 -5.38 12.91 -20.71
N HIS A 60 -5.93 11.92 -21.44
CA HIS A 60 -7.34 11.89 -21.84
C HIS A 60 -8.24 11.07 -20.90
N TYR A 61 -7.71 10.61 -19.76
CA TYR A 61 -8.48 9.80 -18.85
C TYR A 61 -9.65 10.56 -18.23
N ALA A 62 -10.85 10.01 -18.39
CA ALA A 62 -12.05 10.41 -17.68
C ALA A 62 -12.57 9.24 -16.82
N PRO A 63 -12.89 9.46 -15.52
CA PRO A 63 -13.39 8.40 -14.65
C PRO A 63 -14.63 7.71 -15.21
N SER A 64 -14.69 6.39 -15.06
CA SER A 64 -15.79 5.55 -15.53
C SER A 64 -16.08 4.40 -14.56
N SER A 65 -17.22 3.73 -14.74
CA SER A 65 -17.58 2.55 -13.93
C SER A 65 -16.69 1.31 -14.19
N THR A 66 -15.91 1.33 -15.26
CA THR A 66 -14.96 0.26 -15.61
C THR A 66 -13.54 0.55 -15.13
N ASP A 67 -13.37 1.60 -14.36
CA ASP A 67 -12.06 1.96 -13.82
C ASP A 67 -11.49 0.87 -12.92
N LEU A 68 -10.16 0.83 -12.85
CA LEU A 68 -9.48 -0.05 -11.92
C LEU A 68 -9.86 0.32 -10.49
N LYS A 69 -10.04 -0.68 -9.66
CA LYS A 69 -10.16 -0.50 -8.21
C LYS A 69 -8.79 -0.31 -7.60
N SER A 70 -8.70 0.51 -6.57
CA SER A 70 -7.42 0.78 -5.91
C SER A 70 -7.56 0.84 -4.40
N ALA A 71 -6.46 0.52 -3.72
CA ALA A 71 -6.27 0.77 -2.30
C ALA A 71 -4.86 1.30 -2.10
N TRP A 72 -4.67 2.19 -1.13
CA TRP A 72 -3.36 2.74 -0.81
C TRP A 72 -3.25 3.12 0.66
N GLY A 73 -2.02 3.16 1.15
CA GLY A 73 -1.71 3.65 2.49
C GLY A 73 -0.34 4.31 2.52
N GLU A 74 -0.18 5.28 3.40
CA GLU A 74 1.10 5.91 3.72
C GLU A 74 1.68 5.29 4.99
N PHE A 75 2.96 4.96 4.93
CA PHE A 75 3.70 4.33 6.03
C PHE A 75 5.07 4.97 6.17
N VAL A 76 5.69 4.77 7.34
CA VAL A 76 7.06 5.19 7.59
C VAL A 76 7.91 3.94 7.76
N ALA A 77 8.99 3.85 7.02
CA ALA A 77 9.92 2.73 7.13
C ALA A 77 10.91 2.90 8.29
N ALA A 78 11.69 1.86 8.56
CA ALA A 78 12.61 1.79 9.71
C ALA A 78 13.65 2.91 9.76
N ASP A 79 14.03 3.49 8.63
CA ASP A 79 14.95 4.64 8.54
C ASP A 79 14.25 6.01 8.65
N GLY A 80 12.96 6.02 8.96
CA GLY A 80 12.14 7.22 9.09
C GLY A 80 11.66 7.82 7.77
N MET A 81 11.91 7.16 6.64
CA MET A 81 11.45 7.67 5.35
C MET A 81 10.03 7.21 5.04
N PRO A 82 9.17 8.13 4.61
CA PRO A 82 7.83 7.77 4.21
C PRO A 82 7.80 7.03 2.88
N PHE A 83 6.84 6.13 2.76
CA PHE A 83 6.50 5.48 1.50
C PHE A 83 4.99 5.30 1.38
N MET A 84 4.51 5.12 0.16
CA MET A 84 3.14 4.72 -0.10
C MET A 84 3.11 3.29 -0.65
N ALA A 85 2.24 2.47 -0.08
CA ALA A 85 1.87 1.20 -0.65
C ALA A 85 0.61 1.39 -1.51
N LEU A 86 0.63 0.87 -2.72
CA LEU A 86 -0.46 0.95 -3.68
C LEU A 86 -0.83 -0.44 -4.16
N GLN A 87 -2.10 -0.75 -4.15
CA GLN A 87 -2.69 -1.91 -4.81
C GLN A 87 -3.65 -1.44 -5.90
N VAL A 88 -3.61 -2.10 -7.05
CA VAL A 88 -4.52 -1.85 -8.18
C VAL A 88 -5.07 -3.16 -8.70
N ALA A 89 -6.38 -3.21 -8.89
CA ALA A 89 -7.10 -4.39 -9.37
C ALA A 89 -8.01 -4.04 -10.55
N PRO A 90 -8.16 -4.93 -11.55
CA PRO A 90 -9.15 -4.70 -12.60
C PRO A 90 -10.57 -4.76 -12.03
N SER A 91 -11.48 -3.95 -12.58
CA SER A 91 -12.90 -4.00 -12.21
C SER A 91 -13.57 -5.30 -12.65
N ASP A 92 -13.13 -5.83 -13.80
CA ASP A 92 -13.50 -7.15 -14.27
C ASP A 92 -12.33 -8.15 -14.01
N PRO A 93 -12.46 -9.04 -13.02
CA PRO A 93 -11.43 -10.04 -12.75
C PRO A 93 -11.12 -10.96 -13.92
N ALA A 94 -12.08 -11.18 -14.85
CA ALA A 94 -11.85 -12.02 -16.04
C ALA A 94 -10.87 -11.39 -17.05
N SER A 95 -10.60 -10.09 -16.93
CA SER A 95 -9.68 -9.37 -17.81
C SER A 95 -8.20 -9.74 -17.62
N VAL A 96 -7.82 -10.37 -16.51
CA VAL A 96 -6.44 -10.81 -16.19
C VAL A 96 -6.43 -12.20 -15.56
N LYS A 97 -5.25 -12.81 -15.44
CA LYS A 97 -5.06 -14.13 -14.80
C LYS A 97 -4.01 -14.07 -13.70
N SER A 98 -4.18 -14.86 -12.65
CA SER A 98 -3.15 -15.02 -11.61
C SER A 98 -1.84 -15.52 -12.24
N GLY A 99 -0.72 -14.93 -11.83
CA GLY A 99 0.61 -15.20 -12.36
C GLY A 99 0.89 -14.58 -13.74
N GLU A 100 -0.09 -13.92 -14.36
CA GLU A 100 0.12 -13.20 -15.61
C GLU A 100 1.06 -12.02 -15.41
N ARG A 101 1.94 -11.78 -16.38
CA ARG A 101 2.76 -10.56 -16.43
C ARG A 101 2.09 -9.52 -17.29
N ILE A 102 1.72 -8.42 -16.68
CA ILE A 102 1.11 -7.26 -17.32
C ILE A 102 1.97 -6.02 -17.10
N THR A 103 1.77 -5.00 -17.90
CA THR A 103 2.42 -3.72 -17.70
C THR A 103 1.61 -2.89 -16.72
N PHE A 104 2.26 -2.44 -15.64
CA PHE A 104 1.76 -1.41 -14.75
C PHE A 104 2.44 -0.10 -15.10
N PHE A 105 1.66 0.94 -15.38
CA PHE A 105 2.18 2.24 -15.73
C PHE A 105 1.47 3.33 -14.94
N GLY A 106 2.14 4.47 -14.78
CA GLY A 106 1.55 5.57 -14.01
C GLY A 106 2.30 6.88 -14.14
N LEU A 107 1.56 7.93 -13.86
CA LEU A 107 2.02 9.31 -13.77
C LEU A 107 1.52 9.91 -12.46
N VAL A 108 2.43 10.45 -11.67
CA VAL A 108 2.10 11.20 -10.45
C VAL A 108 2.52 12.65 -10.64
N THR A 109 1.60 13.57 -10.35
CA THR A 109 1.83 15.01 -10.42
C THR A 109 1.57 15.67 -9.06
N ASP A 110 2.20 16.81 -8.79
CA ASP A 110 1.84 17.67 -7.67
C ASP A 110 0.59 18.52 -7.98
N GLU A 111 0.18 19.34 -7.02
CA GLU A 111 -0.98 20.25 -7.13
C GLU A 111 -0.89 21.23 -8.31
N ASN A 112 0.32 21.53 -8.76
CA ASN A 112 0.59 22.43 -9.89
C ASN A 112 0.68 21.68 -11.22
N GLY A 113 0.41 20.37 -11.24
CA GLY A 113 0.53 19.54 -12.44
C GLY A 113 1.98 19.15 -12.81
N LYS A 114 2.97 19.50 -11.97
CA LYS A 114 4.36 19.12 -12.21
C LYS A 114 4.55 17.64 -11.93
N THR A 115 5.16 16.92 -12.85
CA THR A 115 5.46 15.50 -12.71
C THR A 115 6.41 15.25 -11.53
N ILE A 116 5.98 14.39 -10.60
CA ILE A 116 6.76 13.89 -9.46
C ILE A 116 7.39 12.55 -9.81
N ALA A 117 6.60 11.65 -10.40
CA ALA A 117 7.06 10.31 -10.76
C ALA A 117 6.34 9.80 -12.02
N THR A 118 7.06 9.00 -12.79
CA THR A 118 6.52 8.18 -13.88
C THR A 118 7.10 6.79 -13.80
N PHE A 119 6.34 5.80 -14.21
CA PHE A 119 6.84 4.43 -14.32
C PHE A 119 6.06 3.67 -15.41
N ASN A 120 6.71 2.63 -15.90
CA ASN A 120 6.17 1.71 -16.91
C ASN A 120 6.96 0.42 -16.79
N GLU A 121 6.41 -0.57 -16.13
CA GLU A 121 7.14 -1.79 -15.78
C GLU A 121 6.25 -3.04 -15.81
N PRO A 122 6.82 -4.21 -16.11
CA PRO A 122 6.11 -5.46 -16.01
C PRO A 122 5.90 -5.82 -14.53
N GLN A 123 4.66 -6.15 -14.17
CA GLN A 123 4.27 -6.64 -12.86
C GLN A 123 3.58 -8.00 -12.97
N THR A 124 3.66 -8.79 -11.92
CA THR A 124 2.93 -10.06 -11.82
C THR A 124 1.59 -9.82 -11.15
N VAL A 125 0.52 -10.37 -11.71
CA VAL A 125 -0.81 -10.37 -11.10
C VAL A 125 -0.84 -11.38 -9.97
N PHE A 126 -1.17 -10.92 -8.77
CA PHE A 126 -1.40 -11.74 -7.59
C PHE A 126 -2.88 -12.11 -7.45
N ALA A 127 -3.16 -13.14 -6.66
CA ALA A 127 -4.51 -13.55 -6.31
C ALA A 127 -4.65 -13.71 -4.80
N SER A 128 -5.76 -13.23 -4.24
CA SER A 128 -6.19 -13.50 -2.88
C SER A 128 -7.71 -13.50 -2.82
N ASN A 129 -8.31 -14.55 -2.25
CA ASN A 129 -9.75 -14.67 -2.07
C ASN A 129 -10.57 -14.33 -3.33
N ALA A 130 -10.16 -14.80 -4.50
CA ALA A 130 -10.74 -14.55 -5.82
C ALA A 130 -10.52 -13.10 -6.37
N ASP A 131 -9.89 -12.21 -5.64
CA ASP A 131 -9.46 -10.91 -6.17
C ASP A 131 -8.13 -11.07 -6.91
N LEU A 132 -7.99 -10.36 -8.03
CA LEU A 132 -6.76 -10.30 -8.83
C LEU A 132 -6.24 -8.88 -8.80
N PHE A 133 -4.96 -8.69 -8.47
CA PHE A 133 -4.38 -7.36 -8.27
C PHE A 133 -2.88 -7.34 -8.55
N ILE A 134 -2.34 -6.15 -8.64
CA ILE A 134 -0.92 -5.88 -8.53
C ILE A 134 -0.66 -4.96 -7.33
N GLU A 135 0.54 -5.00 -6.80
CA GLU A 135 0.97 -4.16 -5.68
C GLU A 135 2.30 -3.49 -5.99
N ARG A 136 2.46 -2.28 -5.45
CA ARG A 136 3.67 -1.50 -5.61
C ARG A 136 3.93 -0.59 -4.42
N THR A 137 5.21 -0.45 -4.08
CA THR A 137 5.69 0.65 -3.23
C THR A 137 6.02 1.87 -4.09
N LEU A 138 5.56 3.04 -3.67
CA LEU A 138 5.88 4.32 -4.28
C LEU A 138 6.64 5.17 -3.27
N THR A 139 7.84 5.61 -3.63
CA THR A 139 8.62 6.57 -2.83
C THR A 139 8.27 7.98 -3.32
N LEU A 140 7.25 8.56 -2.74
CA LEU A 140 6.76 9.91 -3.09
C LEU A 140 6.95 10.88 -1.93
N PRO A 141 7.16 12.17 -2.21
CA PRO A 141 7.11 13.19 -1.16
C PRO A 141 5.74 13.17 -0.46
N LEU A 142 5.72 13.27 0.87
CA LEU A 142 4.47 13.38 1.63
C LEU A 142 3.86 14.78 1.45
N ARG A 143 3.24 14.98 0.32
CA ARG A 143 2.48 16.18 -0.03
C ARG A 143 1.31 15.80 -0.93
N LYS A 144 0.33 16.66 -1.00
CA LYS A 144 -0.80 16.49 -1.93
C LYS A 144 -0.29 16.25 -3.34
N SER A 145 -0.81 15.21 -3.94
CA SER A 145 -0.44 14.81 -5.29
C SER A 145 -1.55 14.00 -5.93
N ARG A 146 -1.51 13.89 -7.25
CA ARG A 146 -2.46 13.11 -8.02
C ARG A 146 -1.74 12.06 -8.82
N GLY A 147 -2.13 10.80 -8.65
CA GLY A 147 -1.66 9.70 -9.46
C GLY A 147 -2.72 9.21 -10.43
N THR A 148 -2.35 8.98 -11.68
CA THR A 148 -3.16 8.21 -12.63
C THR A 148 -2.37 6.96 -13.00
N PHE A 149 -3.00 5.81 -12.80
CA PHE A 149 -2.37 4.49 -12.94
C PHE A 149 -3.15 3.64 -13.91
N GLY A 150 -2.45 2.78 -14.63
CA GLY A 150 -3.06 1.89 -15.60
C GLY A 150 -2.42 0.51 -15.65
N LEU A 151 -3.23 -0.44 -16.08
CA LEU A 151 -2.81 -1.79 -16.43
C LEU A 151 -2.93 -1.98 -17.93
N ALA A 152 -1.95 -2.65 -18.53
CA ALA A 152 -1.97 -2.98 -19.95
C ALA A 152 -1.41 -4.38 -20.21
N ARG A 153 -2.01 -5.08 -21.18
CA ARG A 153 -1.48 -6.31 -21.75
C ARG A 153 -0.81 -5.96 -23.07
N ARG A 154 0.52 -6.09 -23.13
CA ARG A 154 1.32 -5.57 -24.26
C ARG A 154 1.06 -4.06 -24.45
N ASN A 155 0.25 -3.69 -25.47
CA ASN A 155 -0.15 -2.31 -25.71
C ASN A 155 -1.64 -2.04 -25.49
N ASP A 156 -2.42 -3.05 -25.11
CA ASP A 156 -3.86 -2.89 -24.89
C ASP A 156 -4.11 -2.51 -23.43
N VAL A 157 -4.68 -1.34 -23.22
CA VAL A 157 -5.01 -0.83 -21.89
C VAL A 157 -6.22 -1.61 -21.35
N ILE A 158 -6.04 -2.23 -20.18
CA ILE A 158 -7.08 -2.99 -19.48
C ILE A 158 -7.99 -2.03 -18.72
N GLY A 159 -7.41 -1.00 -18.11
CA GLY A 159 -8.13 0.02 -17.37
C GLY A 159 -7.19 1.03 -16.73
N LEU A 160 -7.78 2.10 -16.20
CA LEU A 160 -7.08 3.16 -15.47
C LEU A 160 -7.79 3.43 -14.14
N THR A 161 -7.08 4.09 -13.23
CA THR A 161 -7.65 4.68 -12.03
C THR A 161 -6.92 5.98 -11.71
N ARG A 162 -7.62 6.89 -11.03
CA ARG A 162 -7.03 8.13 -10.51
C ARG A 162 -7.16 8.17 -9.00
N ILE A 163 -6.08 8.54 -8.35
CA ILE A 163 -5.99 8.63 -6.90
C ILE A 163 -5.48 10.01 -6.54
N ASP A 164 -6.24 10.72 -5.72
CA ASP A 164 -5.77 11.92 -5.06
C ASP A 164 -5.11 11.51 -3.73
N PHE A 165 -3.81 11.70 -3.64
CA PHE A 165 -3.04 11.45 -2.44
C PHE A 165 -3.04 12.70 -1.57
N ASP A 166 -3.54 12.56 -0.36
CA ASP A 166 -3.48 13.59 0.69
C ASP A 166 -2.86 12.95 1.94
N PRO A 167 -1.54 12.64 1.89
CA PRO A 167 -0.84 12.03 3.01
C PRO A 167 -0.68 13.04 4.13
N GLU A 168 -0.77 12.57 5.37
CA GLU A 168 -0.37 13.41 6.49
C GLU A 168 1.13 13.69 6.46
N PRO A 169 1.55 14.88 6.88
CA PRO A 169 2.96 15.19 7.05
C PRO A 169 3.51 14.32 8.19
N LEU A 170 4.30 13.33 7.84
CA LEU A 170 4.92 12.40 8.78
C LEU A 170 6.41 12.72 8.90
N THR A 171 6.88 12.77 10.12
CA THR A 171 8.30 12.75 10.45
C THR A 171 8.63 11.49 11.24
N ALA A 172 9.89 11.10 11.27
CA ALA A 172 10.34 9.92 12.02
C ALA A 172 9.96 9.97 13.52
N THR A 173 9.70 11.16 14.07
CA THR A 173 9.38 11.37 15.49
C THR A 173 7.94 11.76 15.75
N SER A 174 7.12 12.00 14.71
CA SER A 174 5.71 12.35 14.92
C SER A 174 4.91 11.13 15.38
N SER A 175 4.09 11.33 16.41
CA SER A 175 3.10 10.34 16.82
C SER A 175 1.87 10.41 15.91
N GLY A 176 1.24 9.27 15.61
CA GLY A 176 0.07 9.24 14.75
C GLY A 176 -0.29 7.84 14.31
N ILE A 177 -1.31 7.75 13.46
CA ILE A 177 -1.70 6.51 12.81
C ILE A 177 -1.66 6.67 11.28
N SER A 178 -1.36 5.59 10.57
CA SER A 178 -1.45 5.54 9.11
C SER A 178 -2.91 5.58 8.65
N ARG A 179 -3.11 5.69 7.34
CA ARG A 179 -4.41 5.39 6.72
C ARG A 179 -4.86 3.98 7.10
N VAL A 180 -6.17 3.81 7.28
CA VAL A 180 -6.75 2.49 7.54
C VAL A 180 -6.76 1.67 6.25
N ILE A 181 -6.18 0.49 6.31
CA ILE A 181 -6.30 -0.53 5.28
C ILE A 181 -7.46 -1.45 5.65
N VAL A 182 -8.42 -1.60 4.75
CA VAL A 182 -9.49 -2.59 4.91
C VAL A 182 -9.15 -3.85 4.12
N SER A 183 -9.34 -5.00 4.75
CA SER A 183 -8.90 -6.29 4.23
C SER A 183 -9.92 -7.38 4.55
N SER A 184 -9.93 -8.43 3.75
CA SER A 184 -10.57 -9.72 4.08
C SER A 184 -9.56 -10.88 4.12
N ASP A 185 -8.25 -10.55 4.05
CA ASP A 185 -7.17 -11.54 4.07
C ASP A 185 -5.96 -10.97 4.81
N VAL A 186 -5.68 -11.55 5.98
CA VAL A 186 -4.52 -11.21 6.82
C VAL A 186 -3.78 -12.51 7.15
N HIS A 187 -2.53 -12.62 6.76
CA HIS A 187 -1.75 -13.85 6.98
C HIS A 187 -0.26 -13.58 7.21
N ILE A 188 0.44 -14.56 7.74
CA ILE A 188 1.88 -14.48 7.96
C ILE A 188 2.62 -14.78 6.66
N LEU A 189 3.56 -13.91 6.30
CA LEU A 189 4.45 -14.12 5.17
C LEU A 189 5.71 -14.89 5.58
N PRO A 190 6.25 -15.71 4.66
CA PRO A 190 7.63 -16.18 4.79
C PRO A 190 8.59 -15.00 4.90
N ALA A 191 9.59 -15.09 5.79
CA ALA A 191 10.54 -14.00 6.07
C ALA A 191 11.25 -13.46 4.81
N ALA A 192 11.49 -14.32 3.81
CA ALA A 192 12.12 -13.94 2.55
C ALA A 192 11.24 -13.04 1.65
N GLN A 193 9.93 -13.02 1.87
CA GLN A 193 8.98 -12.25 1.03
C GLN A 193 8.60 -10.92 1.68
N ALA A 194 8.61 -10.84 3.01
CA ALA A 194 8.16 -9.66 3.75
C ALA A 194 8.82 -8.33 3.32
N PRO A 195 10.14 -8.25 3.04
CA PRO A 195 10.79 -6.98 2.69
C PRO A 195 10.34 -6.39 1.36
N LEU A 196 9.79 -7.19 0.47
CA LEU A 196 9.39 -6.78 -0.88
C LEU A 196 7.91 -6.48 -1.01
N ASP A 197 7.15 -6.90 -0.05
CA ASP A 197 5.71 -6.77 -0.10
C ASP A 197 5.28 -5.39 0.40
N PRO A 198 4.57 -4.59 -0.42
CA PRO A 198 4.15 -3.23 -0.06
C PRO A 198 3.25 -3.15 1.17
N PHE A 199 2.51 -4.23 1.46
CA PHE A 199 1.57 -4.31 2.59
C PHE A 199 1.99 -5.35 3.62
N ALA A 200 3.30 -5.64 3.73
CA ALA A 200 3.85 -6.46 4.80
C ALA A 200 4.31 -5.61 5.98
N PHE A 201 3.80 -5.92 7.16
CA PHE A 201 4.05 -5.21 8.41
C PHE A 201 4.60 -6.18 9.45
N GLY A 202 5.93 -6.16 9.63
CA GLY A 202 6.58 -7.05 10.60
C GLY A 202 6.44 -8.55 10.32
N GLY A 203 6.24 -8.92 9.06
CA GLY A 203 6.00 -10.31 8.65
C GLY A 203 4.52 -10.69 8.49
N THR A 204 3.61 -9.80 8.84
CA THR A 204 2.18 -9.97 8.58
C THR A 204 1.81 -9.27 7.28
N LYS A 205 1.21 -10.00 6.36
CA LYS A 205 0.59 -9.45 5.14
C LYS A 205 -0.84 -9.04 5.44
N VAL A 206 -1.16 -7.81 5.09
CA VAL A 206 -2.53 -7.31 5.05
C VAL A 206 -2.87 -7.08 3.59
N VAL A 207 -3.70 -7.92 2.99
CA VAL A 207 -4.10 -7.79 1.59
C VAL A 207 -5.25 -6.79 1.50
N PRO A 208 -5.05 -5.57 0.98
CA PRO A 208 -6.15 -4.62 0.87
C PRO A 208 -7.27 -5.17 -0.02
N LYS A 209 -8.52 -4.95 0.36
CA LYS A 209 -9.67 -5.34 -0.45
C LYS A 209 -9.86 -4.34 -1.58
N PRO A 210 -9.72 -4.72 -2.86
CA PRO A 210 -9.87 -3.80 -3.97
C PRO A 210 -11.25 -3.14 -4.00
N GLY A 211 -11.28 -1.80 -3.99
CA GLY A 211 -12.52 -1.03 -3.93
C GLY A 211 -13.30 -1.18 -2.64
N ALA A 212 -12.70 -1.77 -1.59
CA ALA A 212 -13.29 -1.95 -0.26
C ALA A 212 -14.71 -2.57 -0.29
N SER A 213 -14.96 -3.52 -1.20
CA SER A 213 -16.28 -4.14 -1.41
C SER A 213 -16.32 -5.53 -0.76
N PHE A 214 -17.25 -5.74 0.17
CA PHE A 214 -17.35 -6.93 1.00
C PHE A 214 -18.73 -7.60 0.87
N LYS A 215 -18.74 -8.93 0.91
CA LYS A 215 -19.97 -9.70 1.12
C LYS A 215 -20.27 -9.75 2.61
N LYS A 216 -21.52 -10.02 2.97
CA LYS A 216 -21.92 -10.20 4.39
C LYS A 216 -21.20 -11.35 5.10
N SER A 217 -20.71 -12.32 4.34
CA SER A 217 -19.96 -13.47 4.84
C SER A 217 -18.46 -13.20 5.01
N ASP A 218 -17.97 -12.06 4.55
CA ASP A 218 -16.55 -11.74 4.63
C ASP A 218 -16.19 -11.32 6.05
N GLU A 219 -15.06 -11.78 6.55
CA GLU A 219 -14.41 -11.21 7.71
C GLU A 219 -13.72 -9.91 7.29
N VAL A 220 -14.07 -8.81 7.91
CA VAL A 220 -13.53 -7.49 7.56
C VAL A 220 -12.56 -7.02 8.62
N TRP A 221 -11.31 -6.85 8.20
CA TRP A 221 -10.21 -6.36 9.02
C TRP A 221 -9.94 -4.89 8.72
N LEU A 222 -9.76 -4.12 9.79
CA LEU A 222 -9.19 -2.78 9.75
C LEU A 222 -7.76 -2.87 10.28
N PHE A 223 -6.80 -2.42 9.50
CA PHE A 223 -5.40 -2.35 9.90
C PHE A 223 -4.90 -0.92 9.82
N THR A 224 -4.16 -0.49 10.84
CA THR A 224 -3.42 0.78 10.85
C THR A 224 -2.09 0.62 11.56
N GLU A 225 -1.10 1.40 11.16
CA GLU A 225 0.17 1.51 11.85
C GLU A 225 0.08 2.65 12.88
N LEU A 226 0.36 2.34 14.14
CA LEU A 226 0.53 3.33 15.21
C LEU A 226 2.03 3.66 15.34
N ARG A 227 2.35 4.94 15.31
CA ARG A 227 3.73 5.44 15.34
C ARG A 227 4.01 6.20 16.60
N ASN A 228 5.17 5.93 17.19
CA ASN A 228 5.73 6.61 18.35
C ASN A 228 4.72 6.85 19.49
N PRO A 229 3.95 5.80 19.90
CA PRO A 229 3.09 5.92 21.07
C PRO A 229 3.95 6.09 22.34
N THR A 230 3.32 6.59 23.39
CA THR A 230 3.93 6.56 24.72
C THR A 230 3.94 5.14 25.25
N LEU A 231 5.10 4.67 25.68
CA LEU A 231 5.24 3.34 26.24
C LEU A 231 5.00 3.36 27.75
N GLY A 232 4.33 2.32 28.27
CA GLY A 232 4.18 2.07 29.68
C GLY A 232 5.47 1.62 30.35
N ALA A 233 5.41 1.42 31.65
CA ALA A 233 6.54 0.91 32.43
C ALA A 233 6.96 -0.52 31.99
N ASP A 234 6.05 -1.25 31.35
CA ASP A 234 6.25 -2.57 30.75
C ASP A 234 6.89 -2.52 29.37
N GLY A 235 7.16 -1.31 28.83
CA GLY A 235 7.74 -1.10 27.50
C GLY A 235 6.74 -1.28 26.36
N THR A 236 5.45 -1.42 26.65
CA THR A 236 4.38 -1.59 25.66
C THR A 236 3.47 -0.35 25.57
N PRO A 237 2.88 -0.06 24.40
CA PRO A 237 1.87 0.98 24.31
C PRO A 237 0.55 0.49 24.87
N HIS A 238 -0.15 1.34 25.61
CA HIS A 238 -1.50 1.06 26.11
C HIS A 238 -2.51 1.83 25.26
N VAL A 239 -3.24 1.13 24.42
CA VAL A 239 -4.17 1.73 23.47
C VAL A 239 -5.57 1.16 23.56
N THR A 240 -6.54 1.99 23.20
CA THR A 240 -7.91 1.55 22.94
C THR A 240 -8.30 1.91 21.52
N THR A 241 -9.13 1.08 20.91
CA THR A 241 -9.75 1.35 19.62
C THR A 241 -11.26 1.51 19.78
N LYS A 242 -11.84 2.39 18.97
CA LYS A 242 -13.28 2.53 18.81
C LYS A 242 -13.57 2.55 17.32
N VAL A 243 -14.45 1.66 16.86
CA VAL A 243 -14.93 1.60 15.49
C VAL A 243 -16.39 2.02 15.45
N GLU A 244 -16.71 3.02 14.63
CA GLU A 244 -18.08 3.48 14.37
C GLU A 244 -18.37 3.27 12.89
N ILE A 245 -19.58 2.81 12.57
CA ILE A 245 -20.00 2.58 11.19
C ILE A 245 -21.22 3.44 10.93
N GLU A 246 -21.14 4.31 9.93
CA GLU A 246 -22.22 5.21 9.54
C GLU A 246 -22.65 4.94 8.10
N GLY A 247 -23.93 4.70 7.92
CA GLY A 247 -24.54 4.53 6.60
C GLY A 247 -25.98 5.03 6.58
N SER A 248 -26.51 5.27 5.38
CA SER A 248 -27.88 5.77 5.21
C SER A 248 -28.95 4.79 5.73
N ALA A 249 -28.70 3.49 5.59
CA ALA A 249 -29.64 2.44 5.99
C ALA A 249 -29.46 2.01 7.46
N LYS A 250 -28.24 2.09 7.98
CA LYS A 250 -27.91 1.67 9.34
C LYS A 250 -26.64 2.32 9.83
N SER A 251 -26.62 2.66 11.11
CA SER A 251 -25.39 3.07 11.81
C SER A 251 -25.16 2.20 13.03
N ILE A 252 -23.91 1.90 13.31
CA ILE A 252 -23.48 1.13 14.48
C ILE A 252 -22.55 2.00 15.31
N PRO A 253 -22.96 2.42 16.50
CA PRO A 253 -22.12 3.18 17.40
C PRO A 253 -20.99 2.28 17.93
N GLY A 254 -19.80 2.84 18.04
CA GLY A 254 -18.65 2.12 18.58
C GLY A 254 -18.54 2.26 20.09
N THR A 255 -17.97 1.24 20.72
CA THR A 255 -17.52 1.28 22.12
C THR A 255 -15.99 1.17 22.13
N PRO A 256 -15.28 1.98 22.94
CA PRO A 256 -13.85 1.81 23.12
C PRO A 256 -13.52 0.44 23.71
N VAL A 257 -12.59 -0.28 23.09
CA VAL A 257 -12.08 -1.56 23.58
C VAL A 257 -10.56 -1.50 23.65
N ALA A 258 -9.96 -2.21 24.62
CA ALA A 258 -8.52 -2.36 24.65
C ALA A 258 -8.04 -3.06 23.36
N ALA A 259 -6.98 -2.56 22.77
CA ALA A 259 -6.41 -3.13 21.56
C ALA A 259 -4.96 -3.54 21.79
N GLU A 260 -4.61 -4.68 21.21
CA GLU A 260 -3.22 -5.12 21.16
C GLU A 260 -2.48 -4.28 20.09
N ALA A 261 -1.36 -3.71 20.49
CA ALA A 261 -0.45 -3.00 19.60
C ALA A 261 0.80 -3.87 19.40
N THR A 262 0.85 -4.58 18.28
CA THR A 262 1.93 -5.53 17.96
C THR A 262 3.14 -4.78 17.40
N PRO A 263 4.35 -4.90 17.99
CA PRO A 263 5.55 -4.28 17.45
C PRO A 263 5.82 -4.72 16.02
N LEU A 264 6.06 -3.77 15.12
CA LEU A 264 6.44 -4.09 13.75
C LEU A 264 7.95 -4.39 13.69
N LYS A 265 8.28 -5.61 13.26
CA LYS A 265 9.66 -6.11 13.21
C LYS A 265 10.54 -5.19 12.35
N GLY A 266 11.68 -4.78 12.91
CA GLY A 266 12.63 -3.89 12.23
C GLY A 266 12.22 -2.42 12.22
N MET A 267 11.08 -2.04 12.82
CA MET A 267 10.54 -0.68 12.80
C MET A 267 10.36 -0.16 14.23
N ARG A 268 11.44 0.40 14.79
CA ARG A 268 11.41 0.91 16.18
C ARG A 268 10.35 2.00 16.34
N GLY A 269 9.51 1.88 17.38
CA GLY A 269 8.45 2.85 17.67
C GLY A 269 7.19 2.67 16.81
N HIS A 270 7.11 1.61 16.00
CA HIS A 270 5.98 1.33 15.12
C HIS A 270 5.26 0.06 15.55
N PHE A 271 3.95 0.12 15.58
CA PHE A 271 3.08 -0.96 16.04
C PHE A 271 1.92 -1.16 15.08
N GLY A 272 1.61 -2.41 14.77
CA GLY A 272 0.40 -2.76 14.04
C GLY A 272 -0.79 -2.81 14.98
N ILE A 273 -1.90 -2.21 14.58
CA ILE A 273 -3.19 -2.35 15.25
C ILE A 273 -4.16 -2.95 14.25
N GLY A 274 -4.70 -4.12 14.60
CA GLY A 274 -5.78 -4.79 13.89
C GLY A 274 -7.09 -4.69 14.66
N SER A 275 -8.19 -4.52 13.95
CA SER A 275 -9.54 -4.61 14.48
C SER A 275 -10.43 -5.31 13.47
N THR A 276 -11.35 -6.14 13.92
CA THR A 276 -12.37 -6.74 13.06
C THR A 276 -13.68 -6.00 13.19
N ILE A 277 -14.47 -5.99 12.13
CA ILE A 277 -15.84 -5.51 12.15
C ILE A 277 -16.79 -6.59 11.63
N ASP A 278 -17.92 -6.76 12.32
CA ASP A 278 -19.01 -7.62 11.87
C ASP A 278 -19.91 -6.84 10.91
N VAL A 279 -19.85 -7.20 9.64
CA VAL A 279 -20.66 -6.60 8.57
C VAL A 279 -21.97 -7.37 8.31
N THR A 280 -22.17 -8.53 8.95
CA THR A 280 -23.37 -9.37 8.79
C THR A 280 -24.68 -8.59 9.01
N PRO A 281 -24.80 -7.70 10.02
CA PRO A 281 -26.03 -6.97 10.28
C PRO A 281 -26.25 -5.77 9.35
N LEU A 282 -25.31 -5.45 8.46
CA LEU A 282 -25.40 -4.29 7.58
C LEU A 282 -26.20 -4.64 6.31
N PRO A 283 -27.24 -3.88 5.94
CA PRO A 283 -27.84 -3.96 4.61
C PRO A 283 -26.80 -3.67 3.49
N PRO A 284 -27.02 -4.13 2.26
CA PRO A 284 -26.21 -3.69 1.12
C PRO A 284 -26.21 -2.16 1.00
N GLY A 285 -25.04 -1.59 0.71
CA GLY A 285 -24.86 -0.14 0.59
C GLY A 285 -23.49 0.36 1.01
N ASP A 286 -23.34 1.67 1.04
CA ASP A 286 -22.11 2.37 1.37
C ASP A 286 -22.09 2.76 2.84
N TYR A 287 -20.93 2.55 3.48
CA TYR A 287 -20.74 2.84 4.89
C TYR A 287 -19.41 3.56 5.12
N ASN A 288 -19.45 4.64 5.89
CA ASN A 288 -18.26 5.29 6.40
C ASN A 288 -17.84 4.62 7.72
N VAL A 289 -16.65 4.05 7.75
CA VAL A 289 -16.07 3.41 8.94
C VAL A 289 -15.07 4.39 9.56
N LYS A 290 -15.33 4.76 10.82
CA LYS A 290 -14.50 5.67 11.61
C LYS A 290 -13.73 4.87 12.64
N LEU A 291 -12.40 4.82 12.48
CA LEU A 291 -11.48 4.24 13.46
C LEU A 291 -10.90 5.35 14.33
N THR A 292 -11.11 5.23 15.63
CA THR A 292 -10.47 6.06 16.64
C THR A 292 -9.49 5.21 17.45
N VAL A 293 -8.24 5.62 17.50
CA VAL A 293 -7.16 5.00 18.31
C VAL A 293 -6.77 6.00 19.39
N THR A 294 -6.80 5.58 20.64
CA THR A 294 -6.40 6.43 21.77
C THR A 294 -5.20 5.80 22.49
N ASP A 295 -4.09 6.52 22.53
CA ASP A 295 -2.99 6.28 23.44
C ASP A 295 -3.44 6.72 24.84
N THR A 296 -3.66 5.73 25.72
CA THR A 296 -4.24 6.00 27.06
C THR A 296 -3.22 6.60 28.03
N ILE A 297 -1.93 6.45 27.76
CA ILE A 297 -0.85 7.02 28.57
C ILE A 297 -0.68 8.50 28.23
N ALA A 298 -0.49 8.83 26.95
CA ALA A 298 -0.37 10.19 26.47
C ALA A 298 -1.70 10.95 26.44
N LYS A 299 -2.84 10.26 26.55
CA LYS A 299 -4.19 10.80 26.38
C LYS A 299 -4.38 11.46 24.99
N GLN A 300 -3.69 10.92 23.99
CA GLN A 300 -3.79 11.37 22.61
C GLN A 300 -4.74 10.48 21.82
N THR A 301 -5.52 11.12 20.94
CA THR A 301 -6.52 10.42 20.13
C THR A 301 -6.30 10.73 18.67
N TYR A 302 -6.25 9.68 17.86
CA TYR A 302 -6.08 9.73 16.41
C TYR A 302 -7.33 9.17 15.74
N LYS A 303 -7.76 9.77 14.64
CA LYS A 303 -8.96 9.37 13.91
C LYS A 303 -8.65 9.17 12.43
N ARG A 304 -9.23 8.13 11.84
CA ARG A 304 -9.23 7.87 10.41
C ARG A 304 -10.59 7.39 9.97
N GLU A 305 -10.91 7.72 8.75
CA GLU A 305 -12.14 7.28 8.11
C GLU A 305 -11.82 6.53 6.83
N THR A 306 -12.64 5.55 6.52
CA THR A 306 -12.58 4.79 5.28
C THR A 306 -13.97 4.39 4.83
N LEU A 307 -14.19 4.34 3.52
CA LEU A 307 -15.45 3.90 2.94
C LEU A 307 -15.39 2.39 2.69
N ILE A 308 -16.48 1.68 3.00
CA ILE A 308 -16.69 0.29 2.61
C ILE A 308 -18.02 0.14 1.88
N HIS A 309 -18.08 -0.84 0.98
CA HIS A 309 -19.29 -1.19 0.25
C HIS A 309 -19.74 -2.59 0.64
N ILE A 310 -20.96 -2.73 1.12
CA ILE A 310 -21.56 -4.05 1.42
C ILE A 310 -22.36 -4.49 0.22
N LEU A 311 -21.96 -5.62 -0.34
CA LEU A 311 -22.59 -6.24 -1.51
C LEU A 311 -23.87 -7.00 -1.10
N GLN A 312 -24.70 -7.31 -2.11
CA GLN A 312 -25.90 -8.16 -1.94
C GLN A 312 -25.53 -9.60 -1.62
#